data_8f74c74bb3a849dee7874f8995cd9391
#
_entry.id   8f74c74bb3a849dee7874f8995cd9391
#
_cell.length_a   1.000
_cell.length_b   1.000
_cell.length_c   1.000
_cell.angle_alpha   90.00
_cell.angle_beta   90.00
_cell.angle_gamma   90.00
#
_symmetry.space_group_name_H-M   'P 1'
#
loop_
_entity.id
_entity.type
_entity.pdbx_description
1 polymer ?
#
loop_
_entity_poly.entity_id
_entity_poly.type
_entity_poly.pdbx_seq_one_letter_code
_entity_poly.pdbx_strand_id
1 'polypeptide(L)'
;MPHLLTFMLLSVPLQAKNPTELGKVRWQRDLDAALAQSKKSGKPVFALFQEIPGCSTCQNFGSGPLSQPLLVEAIETEFVPLAIYNNRKGKDSQVLKRFGEPSWNNPVVRFLGANGKDVIKRRDRVWKTGGIAKRMVDALSAASRPVPGYLDAVVQEHSERKEKTTFAMHCFWDGEARLGAMDGVIATRTGHVGGAEVVEVTFAPGRTGIGKLLK
;
A
#
# COMPACT_ATOMS: atom_id res chain seq x y z
N MET A 1 0.92 53.01 -20.23
CA MET A 1 0.09 52.37 -19.16
C MET A 1 0.77 51.09 -18.75
N PRO A 2 1.33 50.93 -17.53
CA PRO A 2 1.99 49.68 -17.11
C PRO A 2 0.93 48.69 -16.59
N HIS A 3 0.91 47.50 -17.18
CA HIS A 3 0.11 46.39 -16.71
C HIS A 3 0.68 45.83 -15.41
N LEU A 4 -0.05 46.01 -14.31
CA LEU A 4 0.25 45.37 -13.02
C LEU A 4 -0.08 43.87 -13.12
N LEU A 5 0.92 43.00 -13.18
CA LEU A 5 0.74 41.57 -13.00
C LEU A 5 0.49 41.29 -11.51
N THR A 6 -0.76 41.02 -11.16
CA THR A 6 -1.13 40.56 -9.80
C THR A 6 -0.72 39.10 -9.66
N PHE A 7 0.37 38.83 -8.94
CA PHE A 7 0.77 37.49 -8.52
C PHE A 7 -0.19 36.99 -7.45
N MET A 8 -1.08 36.09 -7.82
CA MET A 8 -1.96 35.39 -6.91
C MET A 8 -1.14 34.30 -6.16
N LEU A 9 -0.70 34.60 -4.94
CA LEU A 9 -0.06 33.64 -4.05
C LEU A 9 -1.10 32.58 -3.66
N LEU A 10 -1.03 31.41 -4.29
CA LEU A 10 -1.76 30.23 -3.84
C LEU A 10 -1.18 29.77 -2.50
N SER A 11 -1.84 30.15 -1.41
CA SER A 11 -1.54 29.61 -0.09
C SER A 11 -1.88 28.11 -0.07
N VAL A 12 -0.84 27.26 -0.14
CA VAL A 12 -0.99 25.84 0.14
C VAL A 12 -1.26 25.71 1.64
N PRO A 13 -2.43 25.20 2.06
CA PRO A 13 -2.71 25.05 3.47
C PRO A 13 -1.70 24.07 4.09
N LEU A 14 -1.03 24.50 5.15
CA LEU A 14 -0.13 23.67 5.93
C LEU A 14 -0.96 22.55 6.56
N GLN A 15 -0.83 21.34 6.00
CA GLN A 15 -1.62 20.20 6.43
C GLN A 15 -1.14 19.77 7.83
N ALA A 16 -2.03 19.79 8.81
CA ALA A 16 -1.72 19.33 10.15
C ALA A 16 -1.17 17.89 10.10
N LYS A 17 -0.09 17.64 10.87
CA LYS A 17 0.53 16.32 10.91
C LYS A 17 -0.46 15.31 11.49
N ASN A 18 -0.66 14.21 10.78
CA ASN A 18 -1.51 13.13 11.27
C ASN A 18 -1.00 12.56 12.60
N PRO A 19 -1.91 12.06 13.47
CA PRO A 19 -1.53 11.12 14.52
C PRO A 19 -0.73 9.95 13.96
N THR A 20 0.18 9.39 14.75
CA THR A 20 1.07 8.28 14.31
C THR A 20 0.28 7.11 13.72
N GLU A 21 -0.87 6.80 14.29
CA GLU A 21 -1.75 5.70 13.90
C GLU A 21 -2.32 5.84 12.47
N LEU A 22 -2.38 7.07 11.95
CA LEU A 22 -2.88 7.36 10.59
C LEU A 22 -1.79 7.42 9.53
N GLY A 23 -0.53 7.39 9.94
CA GLY A 23 0.61 7.44 9.03
C GLY A 23 0.65 8.71 8.18
N LYS A 24 1.04 8.58 6.92
CA LYS A 24 1.23 9.70 5.98
C LYS A 24 0.07 9.89 4.99
N VAL A 25 -0.98 9.08 5.07
CA VAL A 25 -2.12 9.12 4.16
C VAL A 25 -3.04 10.30 4.49
N ARG A 26 -3.59 10.95 3.47
CA ARG A 26 -4.58 12.03 3.60
C ARG A 26 -5.99 11.45 3.70
N TRP A 27 -6.51 11.35 4.91
CA TRP A 27 -7.77 10.69 5.22
C TRP A 27 -8.98 11.61 5.17
N GLN A 28 -10.08 11.11 4.58
CA GLN A 28 -11.42 11.63 4.84
C GLN A 28 -11.97 11.06 6.13
N ARG A 29 -12.97 11.74 6.72
CA ARG A 29 -13.59 11.39 7.99
C ARG A 29 -15.11 11.18 7.89
N ASP A 30 -15.68 11.25 6.69
CA ASP A 30 -17.12 11.11 6.46
C ASP A 30 -17.37 9.97 5.46
N LEU A 31 -18.12 8.94 5.91
CA LEU A 31 -18.41 7.77 5.10
C LEU A 31 -19.25 8.11 3.86
N ASP A 32 -20.27 8.96 4.02
CA ASP A 32 -21.18 9.25 2.90
C ASP A 32 -20.46 10.09 1.83
N ALA A 33 -19.59 11.01 2.23
CA ALA A 33 -18.73 11.75 1.32
C ALA A 33 -17.75 10.80 0.58
N ALA A 34 -17.15 9.85 1.29
CA ALA A 34 -16.25 8.86 0.71
C ALA A 34 -16.98 7.94 -0.30
N LEU A 35 -18.19 7.49 0.02
CA LEU A 35 -19.02 6.70 -0.91
C LEU A 35 -19.45 7.51 -2.15
N ALA A 36 -19.82 8.77 -1.96
CA ALA A 36 -20.15 9.67 -3.08
C ALA A 36 -18.94 9.88 -4.00
N GLN A 37 -17.74 10.08 -3.44
CA GLN A 37 -16.51 10.17 -4.22
C GLN A 37 -16.18 8.85 -4.93
N SER A 38 -16.35 7.71 -4.26
CA SER A 38 -16.20 6.37 -4.86
C SER A 38 -17.11 6.21 -6.06
N LYS A 39 -18.38 6.59 -5.95
CA LYS A 39 -19.35 6.56 -7.06
C LYS A 39 -18.91 7.42 -8.24
N LYS A 40 -18.39 8.63 -7.97
CA LYS A 40 -17.93 9.57 -9.02
C LYS A 40 -16.64 9.10 -9.71
N SER A 41 -15.69 8.54 -8.95
CA SER A 41 -14.35 8.19 -9.46
C SER A 41 -14.22 6.73 -9.91
N GLY A 42 -15.18 5.86 -9.54
CA GLY A 42 -15.07 4.41 -9.72
C GLY A 42 -14.05 3.73 -8.82
N LYS A 43 -13.39 4.46 -7.91
CA LYS A 43 -12.37 3.92 -7.00
C LYS A 43 -13.04 3.28 -5.78
N PRO A 44 -12.61 2.08 -5.32
CA PRO A 44 -13.07 1.53 -4.05
C PRO A 44 -12.65 2.42 -2.88
N VAL A 45 -13.41 2.37 -1.77
CA VAL A 45 -13.02 3.04 -0.53
C VAL A 45 -12.06 2.14 0.25
N PHE A 46 -10.90 2.67 0.64
CA PHE A 46 -10.02 2.07 1.65
C PHE A 46 -10.45 2.58 3.02
N ALA A 47 -11.30 1.81 3.70
CA ALA A 47 -11.88 2.18 4.99
C ALA A 47 -11.06 1.59 6.14
N LEU A 48 -10.30 2.45 6.83
CA LEU A 48 -9.51 2.12 8.00
C LEU A 48 -10.35 2.31 9.28
N PHE A 49 -10.50 1.27 10.07
CA PHE A 49 -11.05 1.29 11.41
C PHE A 49 -9.89 1.27 12.41
N GLN A 50 -9.67 2.37 13.12
CA GLN A 50 -8.47 2.62 13.90
C GLN A 50 -8.78 3.31 15.22
N GLU A 51 -8.12 2.91 16.31
CA GLU A 51 -8.17 3.61 17.58
C GLU A 51 -7.18 4.77 17.58
N ILE A 52 -7.63 5.99 18.00
CA ILE A 52 -6.81 7.20 18.02
C ILE A 52 -7.14 8.08 19.26
N PRO A 53 -6.20 8.25 20.22
CA PRO A 53 -4.92 7.54 20.29
C PRO A 53 -5.11 6.03 20.45
N GLY A 54 -4.22 5.25 19.86
CA GLY A 54 -4.31 3.80 19.80
C GLY A 54 -3.17 3.07 20.48
N CYS A 55 -3.31 1.75 20.57
CA CYS A 55 -2.31 0.85 21.12
C CYS A 55 -1.07 0.73 20.20
N SER A 56 -0.05 0.00 20.65
CA SER A 56 1.19 -0.22 19.89
C SER A 56 0.94 -0.82 18.50
N THR A 57 -0.03 -1.73 18.34
CA THR A 57 -0.39 -2.28 17.03
C THR A 57 -0.92 -1.20 16.09
N CYS A 58 -1.76 -0.28 16.59
CA CYS A 58 -2.27 0.85 15.83
C CYS A 58 -1.15 1.80 15.40
N GLN A 59 -0.25 2.13 16.31
CA GLN A 59 0.92 2.98 16.04
C GLN A 59 1.88 2.34 15.05
N ASN A 60 2.17 1.05 15.20
CA ASN A 60 3.01 0.29 14.27
C ASN A 60 2.37 0.18 12.89
N PHE A 61 1.05 0.03 12.79
CA PHE A 61 0.35 0.01 11.53
C PHE A 61 0.43 1.37 10.82
N GLY A 62 0.28 2.47 11.57
CA GLY A 62 0.41 3.83 11.05
C GLY A 62 1.83 4.15 10.61
N SER A 63 2.84 3.90 11.45
CA SER A 63 4.25 4.20 11.15
C SER A 63 4.87 3.25 10.11
N GLY A 64 4.33 2.03 9.96
CA GLY A 64 4.76 1.04 8.99
C GLY A 64 3.95 1.13 7.68
N PRO A 65 2.92 0.27 7.48
CA PRO A 65 2.18 0.20 6.21
C PRO A 65 1.60 1.53 5.73
N LEU A 66 0.99 2.33 6.62
CA LEU A 66 0.38 3.62 6.27
C LEU A 66 1.40 4.76 6.10
N SER A 67 2.69 4.47 6.24
CA SER A 67 3.79 5.41 6.00
C SER A 67 4.75 4.92 4.92
N GLN A 68 4.57 3.70 4.40
CA GLN A 68 5.34 3.16 3.28
C GLN A 68 4.97 3.92 1.98
N PRO A 69 5.93 4.55 1.28
CA PRO A 69 5.63 5.51 0.21
C PRO A 69 4.71 4.95 -0.89
N LEU A 70 4.97 3.75 -1.39
CA LEU A 70 4.18 3.15 -2.48
C LEU A 70 2.76 2.76 -2.02
N LEU A 71 2.58 2.37 -0.74
CA LEU A 71 1.24 2.13 -0.20
C LEU A 71 0.47 3.43 -0.01
N VAL A 72 1.13 4.48 0.49
CA VAL A 72 0.51 5.81 0.63
C VAL A 72 0.04 6.30 -0.74
N GLU A 73 0.91 6.24 -1.76
CA GLU A 73 0.55 6.60 -3.12
C GLU A 73 -0.65 5.79 -3.62
N ALA A 74 -0.61 4.47 -3.50
CA ALA A 74 -1.71 3.63 -3.95
C ALA A 74 -3.02 3.90 -3.21
N ILE A 75 -2.99 4.12 -1.88
CA ILE A 75 -4.18 4.46 -1.09
C ILE A 75 -4.80 5.77 -1.59
N GLU A 76 -3.98 6.77 -1.92
CA GLU A 76 -4.46 8.08 -2.36
C GLU A 76 -4.83 8.14 -3.85
N THR A 77 -4.16 7.35 -4.71
CA THR A 77 -4.39 7.39 -6.16
C THR A 77 -5.41 6.36 -6.62
N GLU A 78 -5.41 5.16 -6.06
CA GLU A 78 -6.27 4.05 -6.52
C GLU A 78 -7.52 3.84 -5.66
N PHE A 79 -7.54 4.39 -4.46
CA PHE A 79 -8.66 4.27 -3.53
C PHE A 79 -9.18 5.64 -3.08
N VAL A 80 -10.30 5.62 -2.37
CA VAL A 80 -10.81 6.76 -1.59
C VAL A 80 -10.46 6.49 -0.13
N PRO A 81 -9.49 7.21 0.47
CA PRO A 81 -9.05 6.95 1.83
C PRO A 81 -10.06 7.47 2.85
N LEU A 82 -10.55 6.59 3.72
CA LEU A 82 -11.49 6.89 4.81
C LEU A 82 -10.96 6.35 6.13
N ALA A 83 -10.87 7.18 7.18
CA ALA A 83 -10.53 6.75 8.53
C ALA A 83 -11.73 6.89 9.48
N ILE A 84 -12.05 5.83 10.22
CA ILE A 84 -13.07 5.75 11.26
C ILE A 84 -12.37 5.53 12.59
N TYR A 85 -12.70 6.34 13.60
CA TYR A 85 -12.07 6.26 14.93
C TYR A 85 -12.90 5.37 15.85
N ASN A 86 -12.36 4.17 16.15
CA ASN A 86 -13.09 3.15 16.92
C ASN A 86 -13.47 3.59 18.34
N ASN A 87 -12.69 4.49 18.92
CA ASN A 87 -12.88 5.00 20.28
C ASN A 87 -13.66 6.33 20.34
N ARG A 88 -14.32 6.76 19.27
CA ARG A 88 -15.12 7.99 19.22
C ARG A 88 -16.61 7.69 19.15
N LYS A 89 -17.38 8.53 19.86
CA LYS A 89 -18.86 8.53 19.80
C LYS A 89 -19.35 9.29 18.56
N GLY A 90 -20.66 9.29 18.33
CA GLY A 90 -21.28 10.02 17.22
C GLY A 90 -21.19 9.30 15.89
N LYS A 91 -20.77 9.97 14.82
CA LYS A 91 -20.72 9.41 13.46
C LYS A 91 -19.85 8.14 13.38
N ASP A 92 -18.68 8.14 14.01
CA ASP A 92 -17.77 6.98 14.00
C ASP A 92 -18.44 5.74 14.61
N SER A 93 -19.10 5.88 15.76
CA SER A 93 -19.81 4.75 16.39
C SER A 93 -21.00 4.25 15.58
N GLN A 94 -21.65 5.11 14.80
CA GLN A 94 -22.72 4.70 13.87
C GLN A 94 -22.14 3.88 12.71
N VAL A 95 -20.99 4.28 12.18
CA VAL A 95 -20.28 3.53 11.13
C VAL A 95 -19.83 2.16 11.65
N LEU A 96 -19.26 2.08 12.85
CA LEU A 96 -18.93 0.81 13.50
C LEU A 96 -20.13 -0.13 13.57
N LYS A 97 -21.28 0.36 14.05
CA LYS A 97 -22.54 -0.42 14.11
C LYS A 97 -22.99 -0.88 12.73
N ARG A 98 -22.96 0.01 11.73
CA ARG A 98 -23.35 -0.29 10.34
C ARG A 98 -22.57 -1.47 9.77
N PHE A 99 -21.26 -1.55 10.06
CA PHE A 99 -20.38 -2.60 9.56
C PHE A 99 -20.20 -3.78 10.52
N GLY A 100 -20.80 -3.76 11.70
CA GLY A 100 -20.63 -4.79 12.72
C GLY A 100 -19.20 -4.86 13.25
N GLU A 101 -18.46 -3.75 13.21
CA GLU A 101 -17.09 -3.69 13.73
C GLU A 101 -17.12 -3.39 15.22
N PRO A 102 -16.58 -4.28 16.08
CA PRO A 102 -16.45 -3.99 17.50
C PRO A 102 -15.35 -2.93 17.73
N SER A 103 -15.57 -2.03 18.68
CA SER A 103 -14.66 -0.92 18.97
C SER A 103 -13.25 -1.35 19.39
N TRP A 104 -13.11 -2.54 19.97
CA TRP A 104 -11.82 -3.09 20.41
C TRP A 104 -11.02 -3.78 19.31
N ASN A 105 -11.64 -4.06 18.13
CA ASN A 105 -10.95 -4.75 17.03
C ASN A 105 -10.38 -3.73 16.05
N ASN A 106 -9.12 -3.41 16.24
CA ASN A 106 -8.38 -2.44 15.43
C ASN A 106 -6.87 -2.75 15.43
N PRO A 107 -6.10 -2.38 14.40
CA PRO A 107 -6.59 -1.80 13.14
C PRO A 107 -7.26 -2.85 12.23
N VAL A 108 -8.33 -2.44 11.54
CA VAL A 108 -8.99 -3.24 10.51
C VAL A 108 -9.15 -2.39 9.24
N VAL A 109 -8.88 -2.99 8.09
CA VAL A 109 -9.12 -2.36 6.79
C VAL A 109 -10.22 -3.10 6.04
N ARG A 110 -11.22 -2.37 5.57
CA ARG A 110 -12.25 -2.85 4.64
C ARG A 110 -12.12 -2.13 3.31
N PHE A 111 -12.42 -2.84 2.24
CA PHE A 111 -12.46 -2.28 0.90
C PHE A 111 -13.91 -2.24 0.44
N LEU A 112 -14.45 -1.02 0.27
CA LEU A 112 -15.87 -0.85 0.00
C LEU A 112 -16.10 -0.35 -1.43
N GLY A 113 -17.13 -0.87 -2.07
CA GLY A 113 -17.67 -0.30 -3.30
C GLY A 113 -18.50 0.96 -3.00
N ALA A 114 -18.91 1.67 -4.06
CA ALA A 114 -19.75 2.87 -3.96
C ALA A 114 -21.12 2.63 -3.29
N ASN A 115 -21.58 1.38 -3.24
CA ASN A 115 -22.80 0.96 -2.55
C ASN A 115 -22.59 0.69 -1.05
N GLY A 116 -21.37 0.91 -0.54
CA GLY A 116 -20.98 0.65 0.84
C GLY A 116 -20.88 -0.84 1.22
N LYS A 117 -20.86 -1.76 0.25
CA LYS A 117 -20.61 -3.19 0.48
C LYS A 117 -19.13 -3.51 0.27
N ASP A 118 -18.63 -4.53 0.97
CA ASP A 118 -17.27 -5.02 0.76
C ASP A 118 -17.09 -5.54 -0.69
N VAL A 119 -16.03 -5.10 -1.37
CA VAL A 119 -15.64 -5.62 -2.69
C VAL A 119 -14.85 -6.93 -2.59
N ILE A 120 -14.21 -7.15 -1.46
CA ILE A 120 -13.55 -8.41 -1.10
C ILE A 120 -13.85 -8.76 0.36
N LYS A 121 -13.89 -10.06 0.67
CA LYS A 121 -14.17 -10.56 2.03
C LYS A 121 -13.29 -9.86 3.08
N ARG A 122 -13.93 -9.33 4.14
CA ARG A 122 -13.25 -8.74 5.31
C ARG A 122 -12.25 -9.74 5.92
N ARG A 123 -11.09 -9.25 6.35
CA ARG A 123 -10.08 -10.03 7.08
C ARG A 123 -9.55 -9.25 8.28
N ASP A 124 -9.34 -9.96 9.38
CA ASP A 124 -8.66 -9.47 10.57
C ASP A 124 -7.14 -9.67 10.48
N ARG A 125 -6.43 -8.95 11.35
CA ARG A 125 -5.00 -9.16 11.63
C ARG A 125 -4.08 -9.05 10.41
N VAL A 126 -4.47 -8.24 9.43
CA VAL A 126 -3.62 -7.94 8.28
C VAL A 126 -2.87 -6.64 8.56
N TRP A 127 -1.76 -6.73 9.27
CA TRP A 127 -1.02 -5.58 9.80
C TRP A 127 0.36 -5.38 9.18
N LYS A 128 0.81 -6.32 8.35
CA LYS A 128 2.10 -6.24 7.66
C LYS A 128 1.93 -5.58 6.28
N THR A 129 2.94 -4.84 5.84
CA THR A 129 2.98 -4.12 4.55
C THR A 129 2.58 -5.01 3.37
N GLY A 130 3.23 -6.17 3.21
CA GLY A 130 2.90 -7.11 2.11
C GLY A 130 1.47 -7.65 2.17
N GLY A 131 0.94 -7.86 3.38
CA GLY A 131 -0.43 -8.31 3.58
C GLY A 131 -1.45 -7.26 3.12
N ILE A 132 -1.24 -5.99 3.47
CA ILE A 132 -2.10 -4.88 3.02
C ILE A 132 -1.95 -4.66 1.52
N ALA A 133 -0.72 -4.66 0.97
CA ALA A 133 -0.48 -4.56 -0.47
C ALA A 133 -1.26 -5.64 -1.24
N LYS A 134 -1.16 -6.90 -0.80
CA LYS A 134 -1.92 -8.01 -1.41
C LYS A 134 -3.43 -7.78 -1.37
N ARG A 135 -3.96 -7.28 -0.25
CA ARG A 135 -5.38 -6.95 -0.12
C ARG A 135 -5.81 -5.81 -1.05
N MET A 136 -4.93 -4.82 -1.26
CA MET A 136 -5.18 -3.73 -2.22
C MET A 136 -5.23 -4.26 -3.65
N VAL A 137 -4.29 -5.13 -4.05
CA VAL A 137 -4.30 -5.84 -5.34
C VAL A 137 -5.61 -6.61 -5.52
N ASP A 138 -6.01 -7.42 -4.54
CA ASP A 138 -7.25 -8.20 -4.58
C ASP A 138 -8.48 -7.30 -4.72
N ALA A 139 -8.52 -6.17 -4.01
CA ALA A 139 -9.64 -5.22 -4.05
C ALA A 139 -9.76 -4.50 -5.40
N LEU A 140 -8.64 -4.09 -5.99
CA LEU A 140 -8.63 -3.46 -7.32
C LEU A 140 -9.08 -4.47 -8.38
N SER A 141 -8.56 -5.70 -8.34
CA SER A 141 -8.96 -6.77 -9.26
C SER A 141 -10.45 -7.08 -9.15
N ALA A 142 -10.98 -7.21 -7.92
CA ALA A 142 -12.41 -7.46 -7.69
C ALA A 142 -13.31 -6.29 -8.14
N ALA A 143 -12.78 -5.07 -8.12
CA ALA A 143 -13.45 -3.87 -8.64
C ALA A 143 -13.23 -3.67 -10.15
N SER A 144 -12.64 -4.64 -10.86
CA SER A 144 -12.28 -4.56 -12.30
C SER A 144 -11.44 -3.32 -12.64
N ARG A 145 -10.52 -2.96 -11.75
CA ARG A 145 -9.61 -1.83 -11.95
C ARG A 145 -8.19 -2.31 -12.26
N PRO A 146 -7.42 -1.55 -13.05
CA PRO A 146 -6.01 -1.84 -13.25
C PRO A 146 -5.26 -1.89 -11.92
N VAL A 147 -4.36 -2.86 -11.78
CA VAL A 147 -3.45 -2.97 -10.64
C VAL A 147 -2.13 -2.34 -11.03
N PRO A 148 -1.66 -1.28 -10.32
CA PRO A 148 -0.36 -0.71 -10.59
C PRO A 148 0.78 -1.72 -10.33
N GLY A 149 1.74 -1.81 -11.25
CA GLY A 149 2.84 -2.78 -11.14
C GLY A 149 3.70 -2.63 -9.89
N TYR A 150 3.79 -1.41 -9.34
CA TYR A 150 4.51 -1.17 -8.09
C TYR A 150 3.85 -1.83 -6.87
N LEU A 151 2.52 -2.02 -6.85
CA LEU A 151 1.85 -2.79 -5.78
C LEU A 151 2.24 -4.27 -5.81
N ASP A 152 2.33 -4.85 -6.99
CA ASP A 152 2.83 -6.22 -7.14
C ASP A 152 4.28 -6.33 -6.66
N ALA A 153 5.12 -5.35 -6.96
CA ALA A 153 6.49 -5.30 -6.47
C ALA A 153 6.55 -5.26 -4.93
N VAL A 154 5.71 -4.44 -4.27
CA VAL A 154 5.60 -4.43 -2.79
C VAL A 154 5.15 -5.77 -2.25
N VAL A 155 4.17 -6.44 -2.88
CA VAL A 155 3.73 -7.79 -2.47
C VAL A 155 4.88 -8.78 -2.55
N GLN A 156 5.67 -8.74 -3.62
CA GLN A 156 6.82 -9.64 -3.81
C GLN A 156 7.95 -9.36 -2.81
N GLU A 157 8.30 -8.09 -2.65
CA GLU A 157 9.34 -7.67 -1.68
C GLU A 157 9.03 -8.14 -0.26
N HIS A 158 7.74 -8.11 0.12
CA HIS A 158 7.29 -8.50 1.46
C HIS A 158 6.71 -9.92 1.52
N SER A 159 6.86 -10.74 0.46
CA SER A 159 6.46 -12.14 0.49
C SER A 159 7.29 -12.89 1.54
N GLU A 160 6.68 -13.79 2.29
CA GLU A 160 7.39 -14.60 3.29
C GLU A 160 8.34 -15.60 2.63
N ARG A 161 8.06 -16.00 1.38
CA ARG A 161 8.87 -16.95 0.62
C ARG A 161 9.73 -16.20 -0.41
N LYS A 162 11.02 -16.08 -0.08
CA LYS A 162 12.06 -15.56 -0.96
C LYS A 162 13.14 -16.62 -1.09
N GLU A 163 13.68 -16.76 -2.28
CA GLU A 163 14.84 -17.61 -2.54
C GLU A 163 15.99 -16.75 -3.03
N LYS A 164 17.21 -17.21 -2.80
CA LYS A 164 18.44 -16.60 -3.26
C LYS A 164 19.26 -17.57 -4.07
N THR A 165 19.90 -17.04 -5.09
CA THR A 165 20.90 -17.76 -5.87
C THR A 165 22.00 -16.82 -6.30
N THR A 166 23.19 -17.35 -6.63
CA THR A 166 24.33 -16.55 -7.07
C THR A 166 24.82 -17.11 -8.40
N PHE A 167 24.97 -16.21 -9.36
CA PHE A 167 25.48 -16.54 -10.69
C PHE A 167 26.88 -15.96 -10.86
N ALA A 168 27.84 -16.80 -11.35
CA ALA A 168 29.10 -16.29 -11.84
C ALA A 168 28.87 -15.63 -13.21
N MET A 169 29.46 -14.46 -13.40
CA MET A 169 29.31 -13.65 -14.59
C MET A 169 30.68 -13.31 -15.20
N HIS A 170 30.68 -13.04 -16.50
CA HIS A 170 31.86 -12.41 -17.14
C HIS A 170 31.91 -10.91 -16.82
N CYS A 171 30.73 -10.27 -16.75
CA CYS A 171 30.56 -8.88 -16.31
C CYS A 171 29.32 -8.80 -15.42
N PHE A 172 29.52 -8.48 -14.15
CA PHE A 172 28.42 -8.42 -13.19
C PHE A 172 27.47 -7.25 -13.45
N TRP A 173 27.93 -6.16 -14.06
CA TRP A 173 27.07 -5.03 -14.43
C TRP A 173 26.00 -5.42 -15.46
N ASP A 174 26.39 -6.17 -16.50
CA ASP A 174 25.46 -6.68 -17.50
C ASP A 174 24.52 -7.74 -16.87
N GLY A 175 25.08 -8.63 -16.05
CA GLY A 175 24.30 -9.62 -15.31
C GLY A 175 23.28 -9.02 -14.37
N GLU A 176 23.67 -7.98 -13.60
CA GLU A 176 22.75 -7.27 -12.71
C GLU A 176 21.61 -6.60 -13.49
N ALA A 177 21.91 -5.90 -14.57
CA ALA A 177 20.92 -5.24 -15.41
C ALA A 177 19.92 -6.24 -16.01
N ARG A 178 20.38 -7.37 -16.55
CA ARG A 178 19.52 -8.40 -17.14
C ARG A 178 18.67 -9.13 -16.10
N LEU A 179 19.30 -9.62 -15.03
CA LEU A 179 18.62 -10.35 -13.98
C LEU A 179 17.64 -9.46 -13.20
N GLY A 180 18.03 -8.21 -12.92
CA GLY A 180 17.18 -7.24 -12.24
C GLY A 180 15.92 -6.85 -13.02
N ALA A 181 15.96 -6.91 -14.36
CA ALA A 181 14.80 -6.65 -15.22
C ALA A 181 13.82 -7.84 -15.31
N MET A 182 14.18 -9.02 -14.81
CA MET A 182 13.35 -10.23 -14.94
C MET A 182 12.17 -10.21 -13.98
N ASP A 183 10.99 -10.59 -14.48
CA ASP A 183 9.80 -10.73 -13.65
C ASP A 183 10.01 -11.73 -12.50
N GLY A 184 9.63 -11.34 -11.28
CA GLY A 184 9.81 -12.14 -10.07
C GLY A 184 11.16 -11.96 -9.38
N VAL A 185 12.11 -11.21 -9.94
CA VAL A 185 13.32 -10.78 -9.25
C VAL A 185 12.98 -9.61 -8.33
N ILE A 186 13.41 -9.71 -7.07
CA ILE A 186 13.11 -8.75 -5.99
C ILE A 186 14.30 -7.81 -5.78
N ALA A 187 15.51 -8.36 -5.82
CA ALA A 187 16.75 -7.62 -5.63
C ALA A 187 17.93 -8.33 -6.27
N THR A 188 18.91 -7.56 -6.70
CA THR A 188 20.21 -8.02 -7.16
C THR A 188 21.33 -7.39 -6.33
N ARG A 189 22.44 -8.07 -6.22
CA ARG A 189 23.63 -7.58 -5.55
C ARG A 189 24.87 -8.12 -6.26
N THR A 190 25.69 -7.23 -6.77
CA THR A 190 26.98 -7.56 -7.39
C THR A 190 28.05 -7.83 -6.34
N GLY A 191 29.06 -8.63 -6.68
CA GLY A 191 30.19 -8.94 -5.82
C GLY A 191 31.24 -9.83 -6.48
N HIS A 192 32.16 -10.34 -5.68
CA HIS A 192 33.22 -11.27 -6.11
C HIS A 192 33.25 -12.48 -5.18
N VAL A 193 33.42 -13.66 -5.76
CA VAL A 193 33.62 -14.92 -5.04
C VAL A 193 34.77 -15.66 -5.72
N GLY A 194 35.85 -15.92 -4.96
CA GLY A 194 37.02 -16.62 -5.50
C GLY A 194 37.68 -15.94 -6.71
N GLY A 195 37.58 -14.62 -6.80
CA GLY A 195 38.11 -13.83 -7.92
C GLY A 195 37.14 -13.73 -9.12
N ALA A 196 36.06 -14.48 -9.16
CA ALA A 196 35.02 -14.36 -10.18
C ALA A 196 34.01 -13.27 -9.84
N GLU A 197 33.56 -12.53 -10.85
CA GLU A 197 32.43 -11.62 -10.72
C GLU A 197 31.13 -12.42 -10.55
N VAL A 198 30.29 -11.98 -9.61
CA VAL A 198 29.03 -12.67 -9.31
C VAL A 198 27.87 -11.69 -9.14
N VAL A 199 26.67 -12.18 -9.40
CA VAL A 199 25.40 -11.50 -9.06
C VAL A 199 24.59 -12.43 -8.15
N GLU A 200 24.36 -12.00 -6.90
CA GLU A 200 23.37 -12.61 -6.03
C GLU A 200 21.97 -12.09 -6.41
N VAL A 201 21.05 -12.99 -6.65
CA VAL A 201 19.66 -12.67 -7.00
C VAL A 201 18.72 -13.16 -5.92
N THR A 202 17.91 -12.27 -5.37
CA THR A 202 16.77 -12.60 -4.51
C THR A 202 15.51 -12.58 -5.37
N PHE A 203 14.73 -13.66 -5.35
CA PHE A 203 13.55 -13.78 -6.21
C PHE A 203 12.35 -14.43 -5.49
N ALA A 204 11.16 -14.21 -6.04
CA ALA A 204 9.89 -14.82 -5.59
C ALA A 204 9.67 -16.14 -6.32
N PRO A 205 9.78 -17.32 -5.65
CA PRO A 205 9.70 -18.63 -6.31
C PRO A 205 8.33 -18.94 -6.93
N GLY A 206 7.29 -18.18 -6.55
CA GLY A 206 5.97 -18.30 -7.19
C GLY A 206 5.86 -17.60 -8.57
N ARG A 207 6.85 -16.80 -8.98
CA ARG A 207 6.85 -16.05 -10.24
C ARG A 207 8.01 -16.43 -11.16
N THR A 208 9.17 -16.68 -10.59
CA THR A 208 10.36 -17.11 -11.33
C THR A 208 11.10 -18.20 -10.59
N GLY A 209 12.09 -18.79 -11.22
CA GLY A 209 12.94 -19.82 -10.64
C GLY A 209 14.28 -19.89 -11.36
N ILE A 210 15.23 -20.62 -10.80
CA ILE A 210 16.60 -20.72 -11.31
C ILE A 210 16.63 -21.05 -12.81
N GLY A 211 15.76 -21.96 -13.28
CA GLY A 211 15.68 -22.32 -14.70
C GLY A 211 15.23 -21.19 -15.65
N LYS A 212 14.51 -20.18 -15.16
CA LYS A 212 14.19 -18.96 -15.92
C LYS A 212 15.34 -17.94 -15.85
N LEU A 213 15.99 -17.85 -14.70
CA LEU A 213 17.12 -16.91 -14.46
C LEU A 213 18.37 -17.31 -15.24
N LEU A 214 18.47 -18.55 -15.73
CA LEU A 214 19.58 -19.07 -16.54
C LEU A 214 19.40 -18.88 -18.07
N LYS A 215 18.27 -18.35 -18.52
CA LYS A 215 17.97 -18.11 -19.94
C LYS A 215 18.31 -16.69 -20.36
#